data_edb0f8399c3295846faaea99f01c5f2d
#
_entry.id   edb0f8399c3295846faaea99f01c5f2d
#
_cell.length_a   1.000
_cell.length_b   1.000
_cell.length_c   1.000
_cell.angle_alpha   90.00
_cell.angle_beta   90.00
_cell.angle_gamma   90.00
#
_symmetry.space_group_name_H-M   'P 1'
#
loop_
_entity.id
_entity.type
_entity.pdbx_description
1 polymer ?
#
loop_
_entity_poly.entity_id
_entity_poly.type
_entity_poly.pdbx_seq_one_letter_code
_entity_poly.pdbx_strand_id
1 'polypeptide(L)'
;MHKTVTLPKLQKLSPTLESTALKLMEEAGELAQAIGKFRGLNGEIVDRKDNEIVECITKELLDVAQTAVSMMFVLEETYKVDIDMAITEHVAKLKAKGYL
;
A
#
# COMPACT_ATOMS: atom_id res chain seq x y z
N MET A 1 15.34 8.86 -9.98
CA MET A 1 13.94 9.24 -10.17
C MET A 1 13.17 8.98 -8.90
N HIS A 2 12.26 9.89 -8.53
CA HIS A 2 11.37 9.74 -7.38
C HIS A 2 9.92 9.83 -7.83
N LYS A 3 9.05 9.15 -7.11
CA LYS A 3 7.62 9.27 -7.33
C LYS A 3 6.97 9.87 -6.08
N THR A 4 6.30 11.00 -6.24
CA THR A 4 5.55 11.64 -5.18
C THR A 4 4.10 11.15 -5.23
N VAL A 5 3.61 10.66 -4.10
CA VAL A 5 2.24 10.18 -3.96
C VAL A 5 1.59 10.96 -2.82
N THR A 6 0.42 11.52 -3.08
CA THR A 6 -0.34 12.29 -2.10
C THR A 6 -1.64 11.58 -1.79
N LEU A 7 -1.78 11.09 -0.57
CA LEU A 7 -2.99 10.41 -0.11
C LEU A 7 -3.46 11.06 1.19
N PRO A 8 -4.79 11.17 1.39
CA PRO A 8 -5.33 11.92 2.51
C PRO A 8 -5.33 11.14 3.82
N LYS A 9 -5.42 11.90 4.92
CA LYS A 9 -5.85 11.34 6.19
C LYS A 9 -7.38 11.17 6.13
N LEU A 10 -7.86 9.97 6.50
CA LEU A 10 -9.29 9.71 6.52
C LEU A 10 -9.92 10.37 7.76
N GLN A 11 -10.89 11.27 7.52
CA GLN A 11 -11.46 12.13 8.56
C GLN A 11 -12.57 11.47 9.38
N LYS A 12 -13.25 10.50 8.79
CA LYS A 12 -14.43 9.88 9.40
C LYS A 12 -14.17 8.53 10.05
N LEU A 13 -12.91 8.14 10.15
CA LEU A 13 -12.49 6.88 10.77
C LEU A 13 -11.55 7.19 11.93
N SER A 14 -11.52 6.28 12.90
CA SER A 14 -10.61 6.37 14.04
C SER A 14 -9.68 5.16 14.04
N PRO A 15 -8.72 5.11 13.09
CA PRO A 15 -7.85 3.95 12.97
C PRO A 15 -6.90 3.83 14.15
N THR A 16 -6.59 2.57 14.49
CA THR A 16 -5.57 2.23 15.48
C THR A 16 -4.41 1.52 14.78
N LEU A 17 -3.33 1.30 15.49
CA LEU A 17 -2.21 0.54 14.96
C LEU A 17 -2.67 -0.86 14.54
N GLU A 18 -3.46 -1.53 15.40
CA GLU A 18 -3.97 -2.87 15.15
C GLU A 18 -4.96 -2.90 13.99
N SER A 19 -5.89 -1.96 13.92
CA SER A 19 -6.89 -1.94 12.84
C SER A 19 -6.25 -1.66 11.49
N THR A 20 -5.25 -0.78 11.42
CA THR A 20 -4.54 -0.53 10.17
C THR A 20 -3.67 -1.71 9.76
N ALA A 21 -3.05 -2.42 10.72
CA ALA A 21 -2.27 -3.63 10.41
C ALA A 21 -3.15 -4.72 9.81
N LEU A 22 -4.33 -4.97 10.41
CA LEU A 22 -5.27 -5.97 9.89
C LEU A 22 -5.78 -5.57 8.50
N LYS A 23 -6.12 -4.30 8.33
CA LYS A 23 -6.59 -3.79 7.04
C LYS A 23 -5.50 -3.90 5.97
N LEU A 24 -4.25 -3.63 6.32
CA LEU A 24 -3.12 -3.73 5.39
C LEU A 24 -2.97 -5.18 4.89
N MET A 25 -3.09 -6.17 5.78
CA MET A 25 -3.02 -7.57 5.40
C MET A 25 -4.17 -7.96 4.48
N GLU A 26 -5.39 -7.49 4.77
CA GLU A 26 -6.57 -7.73 3.95
C GLU A 26 -6.39 -7.15 2.55
N GLU A 27 -5.99 -5.89 2.45
CA GLU A 27 -5.78 -5.21 1.16
C GLU A 27 -4.63 -5.83 0.37
N ALA A 28 -3.56 -6.22 1.04
CA ALA A 28 -2.43 -6.90 0.39
C ALA A 28 -2.87 -8.26 -0.18
N GLY A 29 -3.74 -8.96 0.53
CA GLY A 29 -4.31 -10.22 0.05
C GLY A 29 -5.17 -10.03 -1.19
N GLU A 30 -5.99 -8.98 -1.21
CA GLU A 30 -6.82 -8.65 -2.38
C GLU A 30 -5.97 -8.26 -3.58
N LEU A 31 -4.88 -7.51 -3.36
CA LEU A 31 -3.92 -7.17 -4.41
C LEU A 31 -3.27 -8.43 -4.98
N ALA A 32 -2.81 -9.34 -4.12
CA ALA A 32 -2.20 -10.60 -4.55
C ALA A 32 -3.19 -11.44 -5.36
N GLN A 33 -4.46 -11.47 -4.94
CA GLN A 33 -5.52 -12.20 -5.63
C GLN A 33 -5.76 -11.62 -7.03
N ALA A 34 -5.80 -10.29 -7.14
CA ALA A 34 -5.98 -9.62 -8.44
C ALA A 34 -4.83 -9.94 -9.40
N ILE A 35 -3.58 -9.96 -8.90
CA ILE A 35 -2.40 -10.31 -9.69
C ILE A 35 -2.47 -11.80 -10.09
N GLY A 36 -2.90 -12.66 -9.18
CA GLY A 36 -3.08 -14.09 -9.46
C GLY A 36 -4.07 -14.33 -10.60
N LYS A 37 -5.18 -13.60 -10.61
CA LYS A 37 -6.16 -13.65 -11.70
C LYS A 37 -5.55 -13.18 -13.02
N PHE A 38 -4.77 -12.12 -13.01
CA PHE A 38 -4.09 -11.60 -14.20
C PHE A 38 -3.15 -12.65 -14.80
N ARG A 39 -2.47 -13.43 -13.96
CA ARG A 39 -1.53 -14.47 -14.40
C ARG A 39 -2.17 -15.84 -14.56
N GLY A 40 -3.46 -16.00 -14.26
CA GLY A 40 -4.14 -17.27 -14.30
C GLY A 40 -3.67 -18.25 -13.23
N LEU A 41 -3.06 -17.78 -12.16
CA LEU A 41 -2.45 -18.61 -11.12
C LEU A 41 -3.46 -19.25 -10.16
N ASN A 42 -4.68 -18.73 -10.10
CA ASN A 42 -5.71 -19.21 -9.19
C ASN A 42 -6.65 -20.22 -9.82
N GLY A 43 -6.38 -20.66 -11.07
CA GLY A 43 -7.20 -21.64 -11.77
C GLY A 43 -8.50 -21.10 -12.31
N GLU A 44 -8.84 -19.85 -12.11
CA GLU A 44 -10.04 -19.23 -12.66
C GLU A 44 -9.81 -18.85 -14.13
N ILE A 45 -10.87 -18.98 -14.94
CA ILE A 45 -10.85 -18.49 -16.31
C ILE A 45 -11.05 -16.99 -16.27
N VAL A 46 -10.07 -16.23 -16.78
CA VAL A 46 -10.15 -14.79 -16.84
C VAL A 46 -10.83 -14.38 -18.14
N ASP A 47 -12.06 -13.87 -18.03
CA ASP A 47 -12.86 -13.41 -19.17
C ASP A 47 -12.84 -11.88 -19.30
N ARG A 48 -11.85 -11.23 -18.72
CA ARG A 48 -11.65 -9.79 -18.79
C ARG A 48 -10.51 -9.46 -19.73
N LYS A 49 -10.61 -8.28 -20.35
CA LYS A 49 -9.51 -7.73 -21.12
C LYS A 49 -8.36 -7.35 -20.17
N ASP A 50 -7.13 -7.47 -20.65
CA ASP A 50 -5.94 -7.17 -19.84
C ASP A 50 -5.95 -5.78 -19.21
N ASN A 51 -6.44 -4.75 -19.94
CA ASN A 51 -6.51 -3.41 -19.41
C ASN A 51 -7.48 -3.27 -18.22
N GLU A 52 -8.58 -4.04 -18.20
CA GLU A 52 -9.53 -4.05 -17.09
C GLU A 52 -8.90 -4.69 -15.85
N ILE A 53 -8.12 -5.74 -16.06
CA ILE A 53 -7.41 -6.44 -14.96
C ILE A 53 -6.33 -5.52 -14.38
N VAL A 54 -5.58 -4.82 -15.24
CA VAL A 54 -4.56 -3.87 -14.80
C VAL A 54 -5.19 -2.72 -14.01
N GLU A 55 -6.36 -2.23 -14.42
CA GLU A 55 -7.11 -1.23 -13.64
C GLU A 55 -7.49 -1.75 -12.26
N CYS A 56 -7.95 -3.00 -12.19
CA CYS A 56 -8.29 -3.63 -10.92
C CYS A 56 -7.07 -3.73 -10.01
N ILE A 57 -5.94 -4.18 -10.54
CA ILE A 57 -4.67 -4.26 -9.80
C ILE A 57 -4.27 -2.87 -9.29
N THR A 58 -4.41 -1.84 -10.12
CA THR A 58 -4.08 -0.47 -9.73
C THR A 58 -4.95 0.01 -8.56
N LYS A 59 -6.24 -0.27 -8.60
CA LYS A 59 -7.16 0.09 -7.50
C LYS A 59 -6.78 -0.62 -6.21
N GLU A 60 -6.49 -1.92 -6.28
CA GLU A 60 -6.08 -2.68 -5.10
C GLU A 60 -4.75 -2.18 -4.54
N LEU A 61 -3.82 -1.81 -5.41
CA LEU A 61 -2.55 -1.22 -4.98
C LEU A 61 -2.78 0.09 -4.22
N LEU A 62 -3.69 0.94 -4.70
CA LEU A 62 -3.99 2.20 -4.03
C LEU A 62 -4.68 1.99 -2.69
N ASP A 63 -5.48 0.94 -2.54
CA ASP A 63 -6.07 0.57 -1.25
C ASP A 63 -4.96 0.18 -0.26
N VAL A 64 -3.96 -0.58 -0.71
CA VAL A 64 -2.78 -0.91 0.11
C VAL A 64 -2.03 0.37 0.51
N ALA A 65 -1.76 1.25 -0.46
CA ALA A 65 -1.03 2.49 -0.21
C ALA A 65 -1.79 3.39 0.76
N GLN A 66 -3.12 3.53 0.60
CA GLN A 66 -3.95 4.32 1.49
C GLN A 66 -3.89 3.80 2.91
N THR A 67 -3.96 2.48 3.09
CA THR A 67 -3.90 1.87 4.42
C THR A 67 -2.52 2.11 5.06
N ALA A 68 -1.44 2.01 4.28
CA ALA A 68 -0.09 2.30 4.77
C ALA A 68 0.03 3.76 5.23
N VAL A 69 -0.53 4.70 4.45
CA VAL A 69 -0.53 6.12 4.81
C VAL A 69 -1.37 6.35 6.06
N SER A 70 -2.52 5.68 6.19
CA SER A 70 -3.34 5.77 7.40
C SER A 70 -2.57 5.30 8.64
N MET A 71 -1.76 4.24 8.52
CA MET A 71 -0.89 3.79 9.61
C MET A 71 0.18 4.84 9.93
N MET A 72 0.72 5.51 8.92
CA MET A 72 1.69 6.58 9.15
C MET A 72 1.09 7.70 10.00
N PHE A 73 -0.17 8.09 9.74
CA PHE A 73 -0.86 9.08 10.56
C PHE A 73 -1.05 8.59 12.01
N VAL A 74 -1.37 7.32 12.20
CA VAL A 74 -1.47 6.73 13.54
C VAL A 74 -0.13 6.84 14.27
N LEU A 75 0.97 6.48 13.61
CA LEU A 75 2.30 6.56 14.19
C LEU A 75 2.70 7.98 14.55
N GLU A 76 2.37 8.95 13.69
CA GLU A 76 2.65 10.36 13.96
C GLU A 76 1.84 10.88 15.15
N GLU A 77 0.54 10.64 15.15
CA GLU A 77 -0.38 11.24 16.11
C GLU A 77 -0.36 10.55 17.48
N THR A 78 -0.30 9.23 17.48
CA THR A 78 -0.40 8.46 18.73
C THR A 78 0.98 8.18 19.33
N TYR A 79 1.97 7.90 18.52
CA TYR A 79 3.30 7.47 18.97
C TYR A 79 4.39 8.52 18.73
N LYS A 80 4.04 9.66 18.18
CA LYS A 80 4.94 10.80 17.97
C LYS A 80 6.15 10.46 17.09
N VAL A 81 5.96 9.58 16.13
CA VAL A 81 6.99 9.22 15.16
C VAL A 81 7.16 10.34 14.15
N ASP A 82 8.40 10.69 13.82
CA ASP A 82 8.71 11.62 12.74
C ASP A 82 8.80 10.82 11.43
N ILE A 83 7.69 10.74 10.71
CA ILE A 83 7.62 9.95 9.47
C ILE A 83 8.52 10.56 8.38
N ASP A 84 8.63 11.89 8.30
CA ASP A 84 9.50 12.52 7.30
C ASP A 84 10.95 12.12 7.50
N MET A 85 11.42 12.11 8.74
CA MET A 85 12.78 11.67 9.05
C MET A 85 12.94 10.17 8.76
N ALA A 86 11.95 9.35 9.11
CA ALA A 86 11.97 7.93 8.83
C ALA A 86 12.06 7.65 7.33
N ILE A 87 11.38 8.44 6.49
CA ILE A 87 11.48 8.32 5.04
C ILE A 87 12.90 8.65 4.57
N THR A 88 13.50 9.70 5.09
CA THR A 88 14.89 10.09 4.75
C THR A 88 15.86 8.95 5.09
N GLU A 89 15.71 8.37 6.26
CA GLU A 89 16.54 7.24 6.69
C GLU A 89 16.31 6.01 5.83
N HIS A 90 15.06 5.76 5.44
CA HIS A 90 14.72 4.65 4.57
C HIS A 90 15.39 4.78 3.20
N VAL A 91 15.36 5.98 2.60
CA VAL A 91 16.01 6.23 1.31
C VAL A 91 17.53 6.04 1.43
N ALA A 92 18.13 6.53 2.52
CA ALA A 92 19.56 6.34 2.77
C ALA A 92 19.90 4.84 2.88
N LYS A 93 19.04 4.04 3.52
CA LYS A 93 19.21 2.59 3.62
C LYS A 93 19.19 1.93 2.24
N LEU A 94 18.26 2.32 1.37
CA LEU A 94 18.18 1.79 0.02
C LEU A 94 19.45 2.12 -0.78
N LYS A 95 19.97 3.33 -0.63
CA LYS A 95 21.22 3.74 -1.28
C LYS A 95 22.40 2.90 -0.76
N ALA A 96 22.49 2.71 0.55
CA ALA A 96 23.55 1.91 1.15
C ALA A 96 23.53 0.45 0.69
N LYS A 97 22.34 -0.08 0.40
CA LYS A 97 22.16 -1.44 -0.12
C LYS A 97 22.42 -1.56 -1.62
N GLY A 98 22.71 -0.47 -2.29
CA GLY A 98 23.01 -0.47 -3.73
C GLY A 98 21.78 -0.46 -4.64
N TYR A 99 20.60 -0.12 -4.12
CA TYR A 99 19.38 -0.05 -4.94
C TYR A 99 19.20 1.31 -5.62
N LEU A 100 19.99 2.27 -5.26
CA LEU A 100 19.95 3.61 -5.86
C LEU A 100 21.31 4.01 -6.43
#